data_151146f97ef0973ef6f357de1400d31a
#
_entry.id   151146f97ef0973ef6f357de1400d31a
#
_cell.length_a   1.000
_cell.length_b   1.000
_cell.length_c   1.000
_cell.angle_alpha   90.00
_cell.angle_beta   90.00
_cell.angle_gamma   90.00
#
_symmetry.space_group_name_H-M   'P 1'
#
loop_
_entity.id
_entity.type
_entity.pdbx_description
1 polymer ?
#
loop_
_entity_poly.entity_id
_entity_poly.type
_entity_poly.pdbx_seq_one_letter_code
_entity_poly.pdbx_strand_id
1 'polypeptide(L)'
;VSTGLEKPKEVQTLDPVEVPFFGTDGEQEGTKHFNPGSVSNYPNYKLLKEAVRRYQGRLRRGTASTRTRAEIHGSPRKPWRQKGTGRARAGSKKSPIWRGGGVAFGPRPRSYDYGLSRKQRRIATRHALLSKLVDGESLVIEGVPIGSPSTAPFRKLATALGLNKSFLIGLSSEMPIEERRSVWLSVRNLEGVEVLPVCDFNAHVLLRCQNLLLTASAFDEIQNNEKNFTSGGGSR
;
A
#
# COMPACT_ATOMS: atom_id res chain seq x y z
N VAL A 1 -19.63 -37.47 -10.95
CA VAL A 1 -19.36 -36.78 -9.69
C VAL A 1 -19.60 -35.28 -9.95
N SER A 2 -20.82 -34.81 -9.65
CA SER A 2 -21.22 -33.43 -9.82
C SER A 2 -20.63 -32.62 -8.65
N THR A 3 -19.58 -31.85 -8.91
CA THR A 3 -19.12 -30.79 -8.00
C THR A 3 -20.20 -29.72 -7.90
N GLY A 4 -20.95 -29.75 -6.79
CA GLY A 4 -21.90 -28.71 -6.45
C GLY A 4 -21.18 -27.37 -6.33
N LEU A 5 -21.42 -26.48 -7.28
CA LEU A 5 -21.13 -25.06 -7.16
C LEU A 5 -22.04 -24.53 -6.03
N GLU A 6 -21.45 -24.30 -4.87
CA GLU A 6 -22.14 -23.59 -3.79
C GLU A 6 -22.63 -22.25 -4.38
N LYS A 7 -23.94 -22.03 -4.31
CA LYS A 7 -24.55 -20.75 -4.66
C LYS A 7 -23.88 -19.67 -3.82
N PRO A 8 -23.57 -18.49 -4.41
CA PRO A 8 -23.02 -17.38 -3.61
C PRO A 8 -23.98 -17.11 -2.47
N LYS A 9 -23.44 -17.12 -1.23
CA LYS A 9 -24.19 -16.77 -0.02
C LYS A 9 -24.93 -15.45 -0.26
N GLU A 10 -26.18 -15.41 0.14
CA GLU A 10 -27.01 -14.21 0.08
C GLU A 10 -26.22 -12.99 0.54
N VAL A 11 -26.33 -11.94 -0.24
CA VAL A 11 -25.70 -10.65 -0.01
C VAL A 11 -26.27 -10.07 1.28
N GLN A 12 -25.65 -10.34 2.41
CA GLN A 12 -26.01 -9.69 3.66
C GLN A 12 -25.61 -8.22 3.53
N THR A 13 -26.57 -7.33 3.52
CA THR A 13 -26.33 -5.89 3.64
C THR A 13 -25.67 -5.67 4.99
N LEU A 14 -24.45 -5.10 4.99
CA LEU A 14 -23.81 -4.70 6.24
C LEU A 14 -24.64 -3.59 6.88
N ASP A 15 -24.87 -3.71 8.19
CA ASP A 15 -25.52 -2.66 8.96
C ASP A 15 -24.67 -1.39 8.94
N PRO A 16 -25.28 -0.21 9.16
CA PRO A 16 -24.54 1.04 9.29
C PRO A 16 -23.43 0.92 10.34
N VAL A 17 -22.21 1.26 9.96
CA VAL A 17 -21.06 1.23 10.89
C VAL A 17 -21.00 2.54 11.64
N GLU A 18 -20.92 2.46 12.95
CA GLU A 18 -20.72 3.61 13.83
C GLU A 18 -19.23 3.90 13.95
N VAL A 19 -18.85 5.14 13.64
CA VAL A 19 -17.46 5.62 13.74
C VAL A 19 -17.42 6.69 14.83
N PRO A 20 -16.55 6.53 15.85
CA PRO A 20 -16.46 7.52 16.92
C PRO A 20 -15.98 8.87 16.39
N PHE A 21 -16.63 9.93 16.85
CA PHE A 21 -16.35 11.31 16.49
C PHE A 21 -15.75 12.05 17.68
N PHE A 22 -14.65 12.75 17.45
CA PHE A 22 -13.87 13.46 18.46
C PHE A 22 -13.74 14.94 18.09
N GLY A 23 -13.75 15.79 19.08
CA GLY A 23 -13.40 17.21 18.94
C GLY A 23 -11.92 17.43 18.69
N THR A 24 -11.53 18.67 18.44
CA THR A 24 -10.13 19.08 18.23
C THR A 24 -9.21 18.77 19.42
N ASP A 25 -9.77 18.70 20.62
CA ASP A 25 -9.05 18.43 21.87
C ASP A 25 -8.89 16.92 22.17
N GLY A 26 -9.54 16.07 21.37
CA GLY A 26 -9.50 14.63 21.51
C GLY A 26 -10.54 14.06 22.48
N GLU A 27 -11.53 14.86 22.89
CA GLU A 27 -12.69 14.40 23.65
C GLU A 27 -13.74 13.80 22.70
N GLN A 28 -14.40 12.73 23.12
CA GLN A 28 -15.42 12.11 22.31
C GLN A 28 -16.72 12.89 22.40
N GLU A 29 -17.16 13.46 21.28
CA GLU A 29 -18.40 14.24 21.19
C GLU A 29 -19.61 13.44 20.73
N GLY A 30 -19.36 12.32 20.01
CA GLY A 30 -20.45 11.49 19.49
C GLY A 30 -19.99 10.37 18.57
N THR A 31 -20.90 9.94 17.70
CA THR A 31 -20.64 8.94 16.65
C THR A 31 -21.17 9.41 15.30
N LYS A 32 -20.46 9.12 14.22
CA LYS A 32 -20.95 9.30 12.84
C LYS A 32 -21.31 7.95 12.23
N HIS A 33 -22.41 7.89 11.49
CA HIS A 33 -22.85 6.66 10.82
C HIS A 33 -22.35 6.61 9.38
N PHE A 34 -21.78 5.49 9.01
CA PHE A 34 -21.35 5.22 7.64
C PHE A 34 -22.14 4.04 7.07
N ASN A 35 -22.70 4.21 5.86
CA ASN A 35 -23.45 3.15 5.18
C ASN A 35 -22.50 2.32 4.29
N PRO A 36 -22.07 1.14 4.70
CA PRO A 36 -21.10 0.33 3.95
C PRO A 36 -21.68 -0.22 2.64
N GLY A 37 -22.98 -0.40 2.54
CA GLY A 37 -23.67 -0.92 1.34
C GLY A 37 -23.43 -0.10 0.08
N SER A 38 -23.15 1.19 0.22
CA SER A 38 -22.78 2.07 -0.88
C SER A 38 -21.40 1.78 -1.47
N VAL A 39 -20.49 1.22 -0.67
CA VAL A 39 -19.11 0.94 -1.07
C VAL A 39 -18.97 -0.50 -1.56
N SER A 40 -19.33 -1.48 -0.74
CA SER A 40 -19.34 -2.92 -1.04
C SER A 40 -19.92 -3.70 0.14
N ASN A 41 -20.45 -4.89 -0.12
CA ASN A 41 -21.03 -5.72 0.94
C ASN A 41 -19.99 -6.50 1.75
N TYR A 42 -18.81 -6.82 1.16
CA TYR A 42 -17.71 -7.53 1.83
C TYR A 42 -16.35 -7.16 1.26
N PRO A 43 -15.30 -7.10 2.10
CA PRO A 43 -13.94 -6.90 1.62
C PRO A 43 -13.47 -8.13 0.80
N ASN A 44 -12.99 -7.90 -0.41
CA ASN A 44 -12.40 -8.94 -1.25
C ASN A 44 -10.89 -9.07 -0.97
N TYR A 45 -10.53 -9.95 -0.04
CA TYR A 45 -9.15 -10.15 0.39
C TYR A 45 -8.20 -10.58 -0.74
N LYS A 46 -8.69 -11.33 -1.75
CA LYS A 46 -7.90 -11.71 -2.90
C LYS A 46 -7.47 -10.49 -3.71
N LEU A 47 -8.41 -9.59 -3.98
CA LEU A 47 -8.14 -8.35 -4.70
C LEU A 47 -7.24 -7.41 -3.88
N LEU A 48 -7.44 -7.31 -2.56
CA LEU A 48 -6.59 -6.54 -1.66
C LEU A 48 -5.14 -7.04 -1.68
N LYS A 49 -4.92 -8.35 -1.60
CA LYS A 49 -3.61 -8.97 -1.71
C LYS A 49 -2.91 -8.63 -3.04
N GLU A 50 -3.64 -8.69 -4.15
CA GLU A 50 -3.10 -8.35 -5.47
C GLU A 50 -2.75 -6.86 -5.57
N ALA A 51 -3.59 -5.98 -5.02
CA ALA A 51 -3.33 -4.55 -4.97
C ALA A 51 -2.07 -4.22 -4.17
N VAL A 52 -1.93 -4.75 -2.95
CA VAL A 52 -0.73 -4.56 -2.12
C VAL A 52 0.52 -5.07 -2.83
N ARG A 53 0.45 -6.28 -3.41
CA ARG A 53 1.57 -6.88 -4.17
C ARG A 53 2.00 -6.00 -5.34
N ARG A 54 1.04 -5.38 -6.02
CA ARG A 54 1.33 -4.44 -7.11
C ARG A 54 2.08 -3.21 -6.61
N TYR A 55 1.59 -2.56 -5.55
CA TYR A 55 2.26 -1.37 -4.99
C TYR A 55 3.67 -1.69 -4.52
N GLN A 56 3.87 -2.78 -3.78
CA GLN A 56 5.18 -3.22 -3.33
C GLN A 56 6.11 -3.59 -4.50
N GLY A 57 5.57 -4.25 -5.54
CA GLY A 57 6.32 -4.59 -6.74
C GLY A 57 6.86 -3.35 -7.48
N ARG A 58 6.08 -2.28 -7.57
CA ARG A 58 6.48 -1.03 -8.23
C ARG A 58 7.61 -0.29 -7.51
N LEU A 59 7.79 -0.49 -6.21
CA LEU A 59 8.92 0.09 -5.47
C LEU A 59 10.26 -0.57 -5.84
N ARG A 60 10.23 -1.80 -6.40
CA ARG A 60 11.43 -2.53 -6.77
C ARG A 60 11.91 -2.12 -8.15
N ARG A 61 13.11 -1.56 -8.27
CA ARG A 61 13.72 -1.18 -9.55
C ARG A 61 14.07 -2.39 -10.43
N GLY A 62 14.40 -3.54 -9.85
CA GLY A 62 14.70 -4.76 -10.57
C GLY A 62 15.99 -4.72 -11.39
N THR A 63 16.99 -3.97 -10.95
CA THR A 63 18.27 -3.77 -11.66
C THR A 63 19.32 -4.85 -11.39
N ALA A 64 19.04 -5.81 -10.50
CA ALA A 64 19.97 -6.88 -10.20
C ALA A 64 20.30 -7.68 -11.46
N SER A 65 21.60 -7.80 -11.77
CA SER A 65 22.10 -8.47 -12.97
C SER A 65 23.33 -9.30 -12.65
N THR A 66 23.42 -10.45 -13.23
CA THR A 66 24.61 -11.31 -13.19
C THR A 66 25.07 -11.64 -14.59
N ARG A 67 26.36 -11.93 -14.75
CA ARG A 67 26.93 -12.31 -16.03
C ARG A 67 26.97 -13.81 -16.19
N THR A 68 26.43 -14.31 -17.30
CA THR A 68 26.53 -15.71 -17.69
C THR A 68 27.94 -16.01 -18.25
N ARG A 69 28.24 -17.29 -18.44
CA ARG A 69 29.52 -17.71 -19.02
C ARG A 69 29.79 -17.10 -20.40
N ALA A 70 28.78 -16.70 -21.16
CA ALA A 70 28.93 -16.03 -22.45
C ALA A 70 29.38 -14.57 -22.29
N GLU A 71 28.89 -13.90 -21.27
CA GLU A 71 29.09 -12.45 -21.02
C GLU A 71 30.37 -12.15 -20.23
N ILE A 72 30.93 -13.14 -19.53
CA ILE A 72 32.19 -12.96 -18.79
C ILE A 72 33.35 -12.86 -19.77
N HIS A 73 34.22 -11.88 -19.50
CA HIS A 73 35.47 -11.75 -20.20
C HIS A 73 36.41 -12.93 -19.94
N GLY A 74 37.11 -13.43 -20.93
CA GLY A 74 38.07 -14.52 -20.81
C GLY A 74 38.15 -15.36 -22.07
N SER A 75 39.20 -16.20 -22.17
CA SER A 75 39.49 -17.03 -23.37
C SER A 75 38.41 -18.10 -23.57
N PRO A 76 37.88 -18.26 -24.79
CA PRO A 76 36.98 -19.37 -25.15
C PRO A 76 37.75 -20.66 -25.34
N ARG A 77 39.11 -20.64 -25.38
CA ARG A 77 39.94 -21.82 -25.65
C ARG A 77 39.72 -22.93 -24.58
N LYS A 78 39.65 -24.19 -25.04
CA LYS A 78 39.61 -25.35 -24.19
C LYS A 78 40.89 -25.43 -23.32
N PRO A 79 40.81 -25.57 -21.98
CA PRO A 79 41.96 -25.51 -21.08
C PRO A 79 43.02 -26.61 -21.36
N TRP A 80 42.56 -27.81 -21.68
CA TRP A 80 43.43 -28.95 -22.04
C TRP A 80 42.68 -29.94 -22.95
N ARG A 81 43.43 -30.91 -23.51
CA ARG A 81 42.87 -31.95 -24.38
C ARG A 81 41.91 -32.86 -23.65
N GLN A 82 40.99 -33.52 -24.38
CA GLN A 82 39.86 -34.27 -23.84
C GLN A 82 40.28 -35.51 -23.02
N LYS A 83 41.38 -36.14 -23.36
CA LYS A 83 41.93 -37.36 -22.74
C LYS A 83 43.45 -37.26 -22.58
N GLY A 84 44.05 -38.10 -21.70
CA GLY A 84 45.50 -38.20 -21.55
C GLY A 84 46.14 -37.11 -20.67
N THR A 85 45.36 -36.40 -19.78
CA THR A 85 45.89 -35.40 -18.87
C THR A 85 45.75 -35.76 -17.39
N GLY A 86 45.10 -36.88 -17.05
CA GLY A 86 44.78 -37.27 -15.67
C GLY A 86 43.86 -36.28 -14.90
N ARG A 87 43.38 -35.24 -15.57
CA ARG A 87 42.49 -34.20 -15.00
C ARG A 87 41.05 -34.36 -15.41
N ALA A 88 40.13 -33.84 -14.61
CA ALA A 88 38.72 -33.76 -14.98
C ALA A 88 38.54 -33.03 -16.32
N ARG A 89 37.62 -33.46 -17.13
CA ARG A 89 37.32 -32.87 -18.45
C ARG A 89 36.78 -31.47 -18.26
N ALA A 90 37.31 -30.49 -18.99
CA ALA A 90 36.86 -29.11 -18.95
C ALA A 90 36.72 -28.55 -20.37
N GLY A 91 35.60 -27.91 -20.66
CA GLY A 91 35.33 -27.22 -21.95
C GLY A 91 35.75 -25.77 -21.94
N SER A 92 35.57 -25.07 -20.86
CA SER A 92 35.89 -23.65 -20.72
C SER A 92 36.14 -23.24 -19.26
N LYS A 93 37.09 -22.35 -19.04
CA LYS A 93 37.35 -21.75 -17.73
C LYS A 93 36.21 -20.78 -17.28
N LYS A 94 35.34 -20.35 -18.21
CA LYS A 94 34.17 -19.53 -17.92
C LYS A 94 32.97 -20.30 -17.32
N SER A 95 33.07 -21.63 -17.19
CA SER A 95 32.01 -22.48 -16.64
C SER A 95 31.70 -22.07 -15.19
N PRO A 96 30.42 -22.14 -14.76
CA PRO A 96 30.00 -21.82 -13.38
C PRO A 96 30.72 -22.59 -12.27
N ILE A 97 31.26 -23.78 -12.59
CA ILE A 97 32.01 -24.63 -11.66
C ILE A 97 33.43 -24.12 -11.35
N TRP A 98 33.88 -23.11 -12.11
CA TRP A 98 35.22 -22.54 -11.94
C TRP A 98 35.12 -21.24 -11.14
N ARG A 99 36.13 -21.01 -10.29
CA ARG A 99 36.29 -19.72 -9.62
C ARG A 99 36.46 -18.63 -10.67
N GLY A 100 35.65 -17.57 -10.60
CA GLY A 100 35.59 -16.51 -11.63
C GLY A 100 34.80 -16.89 -12.87
N GLY A 101 34.13 -18.05 -12.91
CA GLY A 101 33.18 -18.43 -13.95
C GLY A 101 31.86 -17.67 -13.88
N GLY A 102 31.04 -17.83 -14.91
CA GLY A 102 29.72 -17.18 -14.99
C GLY A 102 28.71 -17.81 -14.05
N VAL A 103 27.66 -17.07 -13.77
CA VAL A 103 26.50 -17.56 -13.00
C VAL A 103 25.53 -18.28 -13.96
N ALA A 104 25.04 -19.46 -13.61
CA ALA A 104 24.13 -20.22 -14.48
C ALA A 104 22.74 -19.59 -14.53
N PHE A 105 22.07 -19.43 -13.39
CA PHE A 105 20.71 -18.93 -13.25
C PHE A 105 20.67 -17.75 -12.27
N GLY A 106 21.44 -16.75 -12.57
CA GLY A 106 21.47 -15.55 -11.73
C GLY A 106 20.34 -14.57 -12.06
N PRO A 107 20.14 -13.55 -11.23
CA PRO A 107 19.14 -12.52 -11.47
C PRO A 107 19.41 -11.79 -12.78
N ARG A 108 18.34 -11.46 -13.50
CA ARG A 108 18.34 -10.62 -14.69
C ARG A 108 17.48 -9.38 -14.44
N PRO A 109 17.84 -8.22 -15.02
CA PRO A 109 17.01 -7.05 -14.92
C PRO A 109 15.60 -7.36 -15.43
N ARG A 110 14.60 -7.07 -14.60
CA ARG A 110 13.18 -7.28 -14.94
C ARG A 110 12.29 -6.28 -14.24
N SER A 111 11.15 -5.97 -14.82
CA SER A 111 10.09 -5.24 -14.13
C SER A 111 9.37 -6.17 -13.16
N TYR A 112 9.05 -5.62 -11.98
CA TYR A 112 8.20 -6.26 -10.98
C TYR A 112 6.78 -5.66 -10.98
N ASP A 113 6.46 -4.78 -11.95
CA ASP A 113 5.14 -4.18 -12.04
C ASP A 113 4.09 -5.26 -12.38
N TYR A 114 3.08 -5.34 -11.56
CA TYR A 114 1.95 -6.25 -11.72
C TYR A 114 0.74 -5.45 -12.22
N GLY A 115 0.20 -5.86 -13.37
CA GLY A 115 -0.90 -5.17 -14.03
C GLY A 115 -2.23 -5.35 -13.30
N LEU A 116 -2.79 -4.26 -12.74
CA LEU A 116 -4.17 -4.18 -12.29
C LEU A 116 -4.90 -3.08 -13.04
N SER A 117 -6.12 -3.35 -13.50
CA SER A 117 -6.96 -2.36 -14.16
C SER A 117 -7.32 -1.20 -13.23
N ARG A 118 -7.68 -0.04 -13.80
CA ARG A 118 -8.12 1.12 -13.01
C ARG A 118 -9.34 0.79 -12.13
N LYS A 119 -10.31 0.03 -12.68
CA LYS A 119 -11.51 -0.41 -11.95
C LYS A 119 -11.14 -1.28 -10.74
N GLN A 120 -10.26 -2.28 -10.92
CA GLN A 120 -9.80 -3.13 -9.83
C GLN A 120 -9.09 -2.36 -8.72
N ARG A 121 -8.26 -1.36 -9.08
CA ARG A 121 -7.59 -0.50 -8.08
C ARG A 121 -8.58 0.31 -7.25
N ARG A 122 -9.58 0.93 -7.90
CA ARG A 122 -10.64 1.68 -7.21
C ARG A 122 -11.42 0.78 -6.26
N ILE A 123 -11.85 -0.40 -6.74
CA ILE A 123 -12.55 -1.38 -5.92
C ILE A 123 -11.66 -1.83 -4.74
N ALA A 124 -10.37 -2.09 -4.96
CA ALA A 124 -9.45 -2.46 -3.90
C ALA A 124 -9.33 -1.36 -2.82
N THR A 125 -9.25 -0.10 -3.20
CA THR A 125 -9.20 1.02 -2.23
C THR A 125 -10.49 1.09 -1.40
N ARG A 126 -11.67 0.92 -2.05
CA ARG A 126 -12.95 0.87 -1.34
C ARG A 126 -13.01 -0.28 -0.34
N HIS A 127 -12.62 -1.47 -0.76
CA HIS A 127 -12.58 -2.64 0.13
C HIS A 127 -11.59 -2.47 1.29
N ALA A 128 -10.45 -1.79 1.07
CA ALA A 128 -9.51 -1.47 2.14
C ALA A 128 -10.10 -0.48 3.16
N LEU A 129 -10.79 0.55 2.68
CA LEU A 129 -11.49 1.50 3.54
C LEU A 129 -12.62 0.81 4.33
N LEU A 130 -13.43 0.00 3.66
CA LEU A 130 -14.50 -0.76 4.29
C LEU A 130 -13.97 -1.68 5.40
N SER A 131 -12.85 -2.37 5.16
CA SER A 131 -12.21 -3.21 6.18
C SER A 131 -11.85 -2.38 7.41
N LYS A 132 -11.25 -1.19 7.25
CA LYS A 132 -10.90 -0.29 8.34
C LYS A 132 -12.10 0.20 9.14
N LEU A 133 -13.20 0.48 8.47
CA LEU A 133 -14.44 0.93 9.12
C LEU A 133 -15.10 -0.21 9.90
N VAL A 134 -15.22 -1.39 9.30
CA VAL A 134 -15.86 -2.57 9.93
C VAL A 134 -15.03 -3.10 11.11
N ASP A 135 -13.69 -3.06 10.98
CA ASP A 135 -12.79 -3.53 12.04
C ASP A 135 -12.68 -2.51 13.21
N GLY A 136 -13.37 -1.36 13.15
CA GLY A 136 -13.36 -0.33 14.20
C GLY A 136 -12.01 0.39 14.33
N GLU A 137 -11.17 0.34 13.29
CA GLU A 137 -9.86 0.98 13.25
C GLU A 137 -9.91 2.42 12.69
N SER A 138 -11.10 2.99 12.55
CA SER A 138 -11.32 4.33 12.00
C SER A 138 -11.88 5.27 13.05
N LEU A 139 -11.35 6.49 13.10
CA LEU A 139 -11.77 7.57 13.97
C LEU A 139 -12.06 8.79 13.12
N VAL A 140 -13.03 9.61 13.53
CA VAL A 140 -13.32 10.90 12.90
C VAL A 140 -13.02 12.01 13.89
N ILE A 141 -12.35 13.06 13.43
CA ILE A 141 -12.05 14.26 14.20
C ILE A 141 -12.67 15.48 13.52
N GLU A 142 -13.17 16.42 14.28
CA GLU A 142 -13.76 17.65 13.76
C GLU A 142 -12.79 18.38 12.82
N GLY A 143 -11.57 18.61 13.28
CA GLY A 143 -10.51 19.27 12.51
C GLY A 143 -9.12 18.92 13.01
N VAL A 144 -8.12 19.22 12.21
CA VAL A 144 -6.71 19.09 12.60
C VAL A 144 -6.17 20.46 13.04
N PRO A 145 -5.21 20.52 13.97
CA PRO A 145 -4.58 21.78 14.35
C PRO A 145 -3.91 22.45 13.14
N ILE A 146 -4.49 23.56 12.69
CA ILE A 146 -3.98 24.37 11.58
C ILE A 146 -3.31 25.61 12.16
N GLY A 147 -2.06 25.87 11.75
CA GLY A 147 -1.32 27.03 12.23
C GLY A 147 0.14 26.96 11.83
N SER A 148 1.02 27.48 12.67
CA SER A 148 2.46 27.29 12.47
C SER A 148 2.83 25.81 12.56
N PRO A 149 3.68 25.28 11.65
CA PRO A 149 4.07 23.88 11.67
C PRO A 149 4.70 23.46 13.01
N SER A 150 4.01 22.59 13.75
CA SER A 150 4.47 22.11 15.06
C SER A 150 4.04 20.67 15.28
N THR A 151 4.94 19.84 15.81
CA THR A 151 4.69 18.42 16.10
C THR A 151 3.96 18.20 17.43
N ALA A 152 4.07 19.16 18.36
CA ALA A 152 3.56 19.02 19.73
C ALA A 152 2.04 18.86 19.82
N PRO A 153 1.20 19.64 19.09
CA PRO A 153 -0.25 19.46 19.09
C PRO A 153 -0.66 18.07 18.59
N PHE A 154 -0.05 17.60 17.49
CA PHE A 154 -0.36 16.29 16.92
C PHE A 154 0.04 15.13 17.83
N ARG A 155 1.15 15.26 18.57
CA ARG A 155 1.56 14.26 19.56
C ARG A 155 0.58 14.18 20.72
N LYS A 156 0.12 15.34 21.23
CA LYS A 156 -0.91 15.40 22.29
C LYS A 156 -2.21 14.75 21.82
N LEU A 157 -2.68 15.11 20.63
CA LEU A 157 -3.86 14.53 20.00
C LEU A 157 -3.74 13.01 19.83
N ALA A 158 -2.63 12.51 19.30
CA ALA A 158 -2.40 11.07 19.14
C ALA A 158 -2.44 10.34 20.50
N THR A 159 -1.87 10.95 21.55
CA THR A 159 -1.90 10.38 22.89
C THR A 159 -3.33 10.39 23.48
N ALA A 160 -4.07 11.47 23.31
CA ALA A 160 -5.47 11.59 23.77
C ALA A 160 -6.38 10.55 23.09
N LEU A 161 -6.21 10.33 21.78
CA LEU A 161 -6.94 9.33 20.99
C LEU A 161 -6.45 7.89 21.18
N GLY A 162 -5.41 7.66 21.98
CA GLY A 162 -4.83 6.31 22.20
C GLY A 162 -4.12 5.74 20.96
N LEU A 163 -3.72 6.57 20.00
CA LEU A 163 -3.07 6.17 18.76
C LEU A 163 -1.58 5.89 18.98
N ASN A 164 -1.27 4.74 19.59
CA ASN A 164 0.11 4.34 19.94
C ASN A 164 0.87 3.64 18.80
N LYS A 165 0.19 3.36 17.69
CA LYS A 165 0.73 2.62 16.54
C LYS A 165 0.68 3.49 15.28
N SER A 166 1.00 2.88 14.13
CA SER A 166 0.93 3.59 12.87
C SER A 166 -0.50 4.04 12.52
N PHE A 167 -0.67 5.29 12.13
CA PHE A 167 -1.96 5.81 11.70
C PHE A 167 -1.84 6.73 10.48
N LEU A 168 -2.91 6.78 9.71
CA LEU A 168 -3.07 7.62 8.54
C LEU A 168 -4.03 8.75 8.85
N ILE A 169 -3.62 9.99 8.61
CA ILE A 169 -4.49 11.15 8.68
C ILE A 169 -5.06 11.42 7.28
N GLY A 170 -6.36 11.32 7.13
CA GLY A 170 -7.08 11.63 5.92
C GLY A 170 -7.62 13.07 5.94
N LEU A 171 -7.13 13.89 5.02
CA LEU A 171 -7.58 15.26 4.83
C LEU A 171 -8.56 15.35 3.67
N SER A 172 -9.49 16.32 3.71
CA SER A 172 -10.34 16.60 2.56
C SER A 172 -9.53 17.05 1.35
N SER A 173 -9.98 16.64 0.17
CA SER A 173 -9.39 17.05 -1.11
C SER A 173 -9.66 18.53 -1.43
N GLU A 174 -10.64 19.15 -0.78
CA GLU A 174 -11.01 20.56 -0.95
C GLU A 174 -10.15 21.50 -0.08
N MET A 175 -9.44 20.96 0.94
CA MET A 175 -8.57 21.75 1.81
C MET A 175 -7.49 22.47 1.00
N PRO A 176 -7.20 23.76 1.29
CA PRO A 176 -6.15 24.52 0.63
C PRO A 176 -4.78 23.85 0.71
N ILE A 177 -3.98 23.97 -0.36
CA ILE A 177 -2.64 23.32 -0.45
C ILE A 177 -1.72 23.82 0.68
N GLU A 178 -1.79 25.07 1.03
CA GLU A 178 -0.98 25.70 2.12
C GLU A 178 -1.25 25.01 3.47
N GLU A 179 -2.53 24.79 3.80
CA GLU A 179 -2.94 24.13 5.04
C GLU A 179 -2.51 22.66 5.05
N ARG A 180 -2.73 21.92 3.94
CA ARG A 180 -2.25 20.54 3.79
C ARG A 180 -0.74 20.44 3.98
N ARG A 181 0.01 21.39 3.43
CA ARG A 181 1.45 21.47 3.58
C ARG A 181 1.87 21.73 5.04
N SER A 182 1.17 22.62 5.74
CA SER A 182 1.40 22.92 7.16
C SER A 182 1.18 21.67 8.02
N VAL A 183 0.07 20.95 7.81
CA VAL A 183 -0.22 19.68 8.49
C VAL A 183 0.85 18.63 8.18
N TRP A 184 1.23 18.46 6.90
CA TRP A 184 2.27 17.52 6.50
C TRP A 184 3.62 17.82 7.16
N LEU A 185 4.04 19.10 7.21
CA LEU A 185 5.27 19.51 7.87
C LEU A 185 5.25 19.22 9.37
N SER A 186 4.08 19.36 10.01
CA SER A 186 3.89 19.09 11.45
C SER A 186 3.98 17.59 11.77
N VAL A 187 3.56 16.72 10.87
CA VAL A 187 3.39 15.29 11.13
C VAL A 187 4.54 14.45 10.59
N ARG A 188 5.23 14.86 9.52
CA ARG A 188 6.25 14.05 8.83
C ARG A 188 7.40 13.55 9.72
N ASN A 189 7.67 14.20 10.85
CA ASN A 189 8.71 13.80 11.81
C ASN A 189 8.21 12.78 12.83
N LEU A 190 6.91 12.49 12.87
CA LEU A 190 6.35 11.50 13.77
C LEU A 190 6.46 10.12 13.12
N GLU A 191 7.07 9.18 13.85
CA GLU A 191 7.25 7.81 13.35
C GLU A 191 5.89 7.09 13.21
N GLY A 192 5.71 6.42 12.08
CA GLY A 192 4.49 5.65 11.80
C GLY A 192 3.28 6.49 11.41
N VAL A 193 3.40 7.81 11.27
CA VAL A 193 2.28 8.68 10.89
C VAL A 193 2.41 9.12 9.44
N GLU A 194 1.32 8.99 8.68
CA GLU A 194 1.20 9.47 7.32
C GLU A 194 0.01 10.43 7.17
N VAL A 195 0.13 11.37 6.25
CA VAL A 195 -0.93 12.32 5.91
C VAL A 195 -1.17 12.28 4.42
N LEU A 196 -2.42 12.05 4.02
CA LEU A 196 -2.82 12.07 2.62
C LEU A 196 -4.21 12.70 2.45
N PRO A 197 -4.46 13.40 1.34
CA PRO A 197 -5.81 13.76 0.98
C PRO A 197 -6.60 12.52 0.53
N VAL A 198 -7.92 12.57 0.67
CA VAL A 198 -8.81 11.44 0.33
C VAL A 198 -8.64 10.99 -1.13
N CYS A 199 -8.42 11.93 -2.05
CA CYS A 199 -8.22 11.61 -3.48
C CYS A 199 -6.98 10.73 -3.75
N ASP A 200 -5.96 10.77 -2.88
CA ASP A 200 -4.72 10.00 -3.03
C ASP A 200 -4.73 8.67 -2.26
N PHE A 201 -5.84 8.33 -1.63
CA PHE A 201 -5.98 7.06 -0.92
C PHE A 201 -5.79 5.88 -1.86
N ASN A 202 -5.02 4.90 -1.39
CA ASN A 202 -4.82 3.64 -2.07
C ASN A 202 -4.84 2.48 -1.07
N ALA A 203 -5.17 1.28 -1.56
CA ALA A 203 -5.31 0.10 -0.71
C ALA A 203 -4.04 -0.23 0.08
N HIS A 204 -2.85 0.05 -0.45
CA HIS A 204 -1.59 -0.25 0.22
C HIS A 204 -1.39 0.64 1.46
N VAL A 205 -1.61 1.95 1.34
CA VAL A 205 -1.44 2.89 2.46
C VAL A 205 -2.49 2.63 3.54
N LEU A 206 -3.77 2.45 3.16
CA LEU A 206 -4.84 2.14 4.10
C LEU A 206 -4.57 0.87 4.91
N LEU A 207 -4.07 -0.20 4.28
CA LEU A 207 -3.78 -1.46 4.96
C LEU A 207 -2.43 -1.46 5.70
N ARG A 208 -1.50 -0.55 5.37
CA ARG A 208 -0.22 -0.44 6.04
C ARG A 208 -0.34 0.21 7.42
N CYS A 209 -1.14 1.26 7.51
CA CYS A 209 -1.43 1.92 8.77
C CYS A 209 -2.47 1.14 9.57
N GLN A 210 -2.30 1.04 10.88
CA GLN A 210 -3.26 0.34 11.72
C GLN A 210 -4.54 1.16 11.90
N ASN A 211 -4.43 2.43 12.24
CA ASN A 211 -5.59 3.28 12.47
C ASN A 211 -5.75 4.30 11.35
N LEU A 212 -6.99 4.68 11.08
CA LEU A 212 -7.37 5.71 10.13
C LEU A 212 -8.04 6.86 10.88
N LEU A 213 -7.43 8.04 10.85
CA LEU A 213 -7.98 9.26 11.42
C LEU A 213 -8.47 10.16 10.28
N LEU A 214 -9.77 10.38 10.19
CA LEU A 214 -10.38 11.23 9.16
C LEU A 214 -10.80 12.56 9.74
N THR A 215 -10.58 13.65 9.02
CA THR A 215 -11.27 14.92 9.34
C THR A 215 -12.75 14.80 9.01
N ALA A 216 -13.62 15.56 9.68
CA ALA A 216 -15.06 15.56 9.44
C ALA A 216 -15.38 15.84 7.95
N SER A 217 -14.69 16.81 7.36
CA SER A 217 -14.83 17.14 5.94
C SER A 217 -14.37 16.01 5.01
N ALA A 218 -13.29 15.27 5.38
CA ALA A 218 -12.82 14.12 4.62
C ALA A 218 -13.81 12.94 4.72
N PHE A 219 -14.42 12.74 5.87
CA PHE A 219 -15.43 11.71 6.07
C PHE A 219 -16.68 12.00 5.24
N ASP A 220 -17.16 13.24 5.25
CA ASP A 220 -18.31 13.68 4.46
C ASP A 220 -18.02 13.60 2.94
N GLU A 221 -16.78 13.91 2.51
CA GLU A 221 -16.31 13.71 1.13
C GLU A 221 -16.39 12.22 0.71
N ILE A 222 -15.94 11.30 1.57
CA ILE A 222 -16.01 9.86 1.31
C ILE A 222 -17.47 9.41 1.20
N GLN A 223 -18.35 9.89 2.07
CA GLN A 223 -19.76 9.53 2.09
C GLN A 223 -20.51 10.06 0.86
N ASN A 224 -20.24 11.30 0.45
CA ASN A 224 -20.89 11.95 -0.70
C ASN A 224 -20.36 11.44 -2.07
N ASN A 225 -19.05 11.11 -2.15
CA ASN A 225 -18.38 10.68 -3.37
C ASN A 225 -18.15 9.17 -3.44
N GLU A 226 -19.04 8.37 -2.90
CA GLU A 226 -18.93 6.92 -2.74
C GLU A 226 -18.36 6.15 -3.95
N LYS A 227 -18.69 6.58 -5.17
CA LYS A 227 -18.24 5.94 -6.41
C LYS A 227 -16.90 6.44 -6.94
N ASN A 228 -16.45 7.64 -6.57
CA ASN A 228 -15.37 8.34 -7.26
C ASN A 228 -14.27 8.95 -6.37
N PHE A 229 -14.34 8.83 -5.02
CA PHE A 229 -13.34 9.46 -4.15
C PHE A 229 -11.88 9.03 -4.44
N THR A 230 -11.71 7.90 -5.10
CA THR A 230 -10.40 7.40 -5.54
C THR A 230 -10.16 7.58 -7.03
N SER A 231 -10.82 8.52 -7.66
CA SER A 231 -10.56 8.82 -9.07
C SER A 231 -9.22 9.55 -9.26
N GLY A 232 -8.19 9.17 -8.52
CA GLY A 232 -6.85 9.68 -8.65
C GLY A 232 -6.49 9.98 -10.10
N GLY A 233 -6.90 11.14 -10.53
CA GLY A 233 -6.35 11.83 -11.66
C GLY A 233 -4.99 12.31 -11.19
N GLY A 234 -3.98 11.48 -11.33
CA GLY A 234 -2.64 11.97 -11.36
C GLY A 234 -2.53 12.94 -12.52
N SER A 235 -2.91 14.18 -12.32
CA SER A 235 -2.30 15.28 -13.03
C SER A 235 -0.91 15.42 -12.46
N ARG A 236 0.03 15.20 -13.33
CA ARG A 236 1.48 15.34 -13.20
C ARG A 236 1.91 16.67 -12.59
#